data_d164ce8f9b9eca932d5d6b3cc78c88e7
#
_entry.id   d164ce8f9b9eca932d5d6b3cc78c88e7
#
_cell.length_a   1.000
_cell.length_b   1.000
_cell.length_c   1.000
_cell.angle_alpha   90.00
_cell.angle_beta   90.00
_cell.angle_gamma   90.00
#
_symmetry.space_group_name_H-M   'P 1'
#
loop_
_entity.id
_entity.type
_entity.pdbx_description
1 polymer ?
#
loop_
_entity_poly.entity_id
_entity_poly.type
_entity_poly.pdbx_seq_one_letter_code
_entity_poly.pdbx_strand_id
1 'polypeptide(L)'
;SPDTKLKGHGSGHYMSAIAQAYAVATNPEQKAILRQNITRMVNELRQCQEKTFVYNKDLKRNWEARDFAPEAELRDMKGTWAAFDEYKKHPELYGYGYINAIPAQHCALIEMYRAYNNSDWVWAPYYSVHKQLAGLIDIATYFDDKEICDKALLIAKDMGLWVWNRMHYRTYVKQDGTQDERRAKPGNRYEMWDMYIAGEVGGMS
;
A
#
# COMPACT_ATOMS: atom_id res chain seq x y z
N SER A 1 -12.12 -14.80 -1.73
CA SER A 1 -12.47 -14.87 -3.16
C SER A 1 -11.42 -14.12 -3.97
N PRO A 2 -11.00 -14.67 -5.11
CA PRO A 2 -10.12 -13.97 -6.06
C PRO A 2 -10.65 -12.58 -6.46
N ASP A 3 -11.95 -12.41 -6.47
CA ASP A 3 -12.65 -11.23 -6.97
C ASP A 3 -12.83 -10.09 -5.96
N THR A 4 -12.21 -10.20 -4.78
CA THR A 4 -12.38 -9.18 -3.74
C THR A 4 -11.53 -7.95 -4.06
N LYS A 5 -12.17 -6.85 -4.40
CA LYS A 5 -11.55 -5.55 -4.73
C LYS A 5 -10.88 -4.84 -3.53
N LEU A 6 -11.07 -5.37 -2.33
CA LEU A 6 -10.52 -4.85 -1.07
C LEU A 6 -9.52 -5.82 -0.42
N LYS A 7 -8.78 -6.58 -1.20
CA LYS A 7 -7.75 -7.47 -0.64
C LYS A 7 -6.76 -6.69 0.21
N GLY A 8 -6.41 -7.25 1.35
CA GLY A 8 -5.46 -6.64 2.28
C GLY A 8 -6.11 -5.79 3.37
N HIS A 9 -7.32 -5.23 3.18
CA HIS A 9 -7.95 -4.45 4.25
C HIS A 9 -8.25 -5.31 5.48
N GLY A 10 -8.65 -6.57 5.28
CA GLY A 10 -8.90 -7.51 6.36
C GLY A 10 -7.66 -7.80 7.21
N SER A 11 -6.46 -7.83 6.63
CA SER A 11 -5.23 -7.99 7.40
C SER A 11 -4.91 -6.77 8.26
N GLY A 12 -5.21 -5.55 7.78
CA GLY A 12 -5.11 -4.34 8.59
C GLY A 12 -6.04 -4.39 9.81
N HIS A 13 -7.30 -4.69 9.60
CA HIS A 13 -8.26 -4.88 10.70
C HIS A 13 -7.86 -6.01 11.66
N TYR A 14 -7.33 -7.11 11.13
CA TYR A 14 -6.82 -8.20 11.96
C TYR A 14 -5.67 -7.75 12.86
N MET A 15 -4.71 -6.98 12.33
CA MET A 15 -3.62 -6.43 13.12
C MET A 15 -4.12 -5.53 14.24
N SER A 16 -5.06 -4.62 13.95
CA SER A 16 -5.70 -3.77 14.97
C SER A 16 -6.39 -4.62 16.05
N ALA A 17 -7.16 -5.62 15.64
CA ALA A 17 -7.90 -6.48 16.55
C ALA A 17 -6.98 -7.27 17.48
N ILE A 18 -5.91 -7.90 16.95
CA ILE A 18 -5.00 -8.70 17.79
C ILE A 18 -4.14 -7.83 18.71
N ALA A 19 -3.77 -6.60 18.29
CA ALA A 19 -3.03 -5.66 19.12
C ALA A 19 -3.88 -5.17 20.30
N GLN A 20 -5.11 -4.78 20.07
CA GLN A 20 -6.05 -4.36 21.12
C GLN A 20 -6.42 -5.54 22.04
N ALA A 21 -6.67 -6.73 21.47
CA ALA A 21 -6.92 -7.92 22.27
C ALA A 21 -5.73 -8.27 23.16
N TYR A 22 -4.50 -8.12 22.65
CA TYR A 22 -3.29 -8.34 23.44
C TYR A 22 -3.20 -7.41 24.66
N ALA A 23 -3.53 -6.13 24.47
CA ALA A 23 -3.48 -5.13 25.54
C ALA A 23 -4.41 -5.47 26.70
N VAL A 24 -5.57 -6.07 26.43
CA VAL A 24 -6.59 -6.37 27.45
C VAL A 24 -6.60 -7.85 27.90
N ALA A 25 -5.83 -8.71 27.26
CA ALA A 25 -5.81 -10.14 27.58
C ALA A 25 -5.25 -10.38 28.97
N THR A 26 -6.04 -11.04 29.84
CA THR A 26 -5.67 -11.45 31.19
C THR A 26 -5.27 -12.92 31.27
N ASN A 27 -5.73 -13.76 30.35
CA ASN A 27 -5.38 -15.17 30.28
C ASN A 27 -3.97 -15.34 29.67
N PRO A 28 -3.00 -15.95 30.36
CA PRO A 28 -1.62 -16.07 29.88
C PRO A 28 -1.48 -16.86 28.58
N GLU A 29 -2.26 -17.92 28.40
CA GLU A 29 -2.20 -18.74 27.17
C GLU A 29 -2.71 -17.97 25.95
N GLN A 30 -3.83 -17.28 26.10
CA GLN A 30 -4.38 -16.42 25.04
C GLN A 30 -3.40 -15.29 24.69
N LYS A 31 -2.81 -14.67 25.72
CA LYS A 31 -1.83 -13.60 25.52
C LYS A 31 -0.58 -14.10 24.78
N ALA A 32 -0.12 -15.31 25.08
CA ALA A 32 1.00 -15.93 24.37
C ALA A 32 0.69 -16.20 22.89
N ILE A 33 -0.52 -16.68 22.57
CA ILE A 33 -0.97 -16.88 21.19
C ILE A 33 -1.02 -15.55 20.43
N LEU A 34 -1.59 -14.50 21.04
CA LEU A 34 -1.64 -13.17 20.44
C LEU A 34 -0.25 -12.61 20.18
N ARG A 35 0.67 -12.72 21.13
CA ARG A 35 2.08 -12.36 20.99
C ARG A 35 2.72 -13.05 19.78
N GLN A 36 2.57 -14.36 19.69
CA GLN A 36 3.12 -15.13 18.57
C GLN A 36 2.56 -14.65 17.22
N ASN A 37 1.24 -14.42 17.14
CA ASN A 37 0.59 -13.96 15.92
C ASN A 37 1.05 -12.55 15.50
N ILE A 38 1.16 -11.61 16.44
CA ILE A 38 1.67 -10.26 16.19
C ILE A 38 3.10 -10.32 15.68
N THR A 39 3.98 -11.03 16.40
CA THR A 39 5.39 -11.16 16.03
C THR A 39 5.57 -11.75 14.64
N ARG A 40 4.85 -12.84 14.35
CA ARG A 40 4.87 -13.49 13.04
C ARG A 40 4.38 -12.53 11.94
N MET A 41 3.23 -11.88 12.15
CA MET A 41 2.62 -10.98 11.18
C MET A 41 3.56 -9.84 10.79
N VAL A 42 4.17 -9.16 11.78
CA VAL A 42 5.10 -8.06 11.53
C VAL A 42 6.34 -8.53 10.78
N ASN A 43 6.92 -9.67 11.16
CA ASN A 43 8.10 -10.21 10.50
C ASN A 43 7.81 -10.62 9.05
N GLU A 44 6.71 -11.31 8.79
CA GLU A 44 6.30 -11.71 7.45
C GLU A 44 5.97 -10.49 6.56
N LEU A 45 5.30 -9.48 7.11
CA LEU A 45 5.04 -8.23 6.40
C LEU A 45 6.34 -7.52 6.00
N ARG A 46 7.31 -7.44 6.93
CA ARG A 46 8.62 -6.84 6.61
C ARG A 46 9.33 -7.61 5.50
N GLN A 47 9.37 -8.92 5.56
CA GLN A 47 9.97 -9.76 4.52
C GLN A 47 9.27 -9.55 3.14
N CYS A 48 7.95 -9.38 3.15
CA CYS A 48 7.22 -9.06 1.92
C CYS A 48 7.59 -7.67 1.39
N GLN A 49 7.67 -6.67 2.28
CA GLN A 49 8.01 -5.30 1.91
C GLN A 49 9.43 -5.20 1.30
N GLU A 50 10.38 -5.92 1.88
CA GLU A 50 11.78 -5.94 1.41
C GLU A 50 11.93 -6.48 -0.02
N LYS A 51 10.98 -7.26 -0.52
CA LYS A 51 10.97 -7.69 -1.93
C LYS A 51 10.79 -6.53 -2.90
N THR A 52 10.27 -5.39 -2.43
CA THR A 52 10.14 -4.17 -3.23
C THR A 52 11.40 -3.29 -3.21
N PHE A 53 12.45 -3.71 -2.49
CA PHE A 53 13.71 -2.97 -2.36
C PHE A 53 14.65 -3.31 -3.51
N VAL A 54 14.28 -2.88 -4.70
CA VAL A 54 15.07 -3.12 -5.91
C VAL A 54 15.99 -1.93 -6.17
N TYR A 55 17.30 -2.16 -6.06
CA TYR A 55 18.28 -1.10 -6.22
C TYR A 55 18.48 -0.69 -7.69
N ASN A 56 18.43 0.61 -7.94
CA ASN A 56 18.75 1.22 -9.21
C ASN A 56 20.17 1.80 -9.16
N LYS A 57 21.08 1.26 -9.98
CA LYS A 57 22.49 1.67 -10.01
C LYS A 57 22.69 3.09 -10.53
N ASP A 58 21.86 3.53 -11.46
CA ASP A 58 21.97 4.85 -12.09
C ASP A 58 21.50 5.95 -11.15
N LEU A 59 20.41 5.68 -10.43
CA LEU A 59 19.86 6.60 -9.42
C LEU A 59 20.55 6.49 -8.06
N LYS A 60 21.39 5.48 -7.86
CA LYS A 60 22.10 5.17 -6.60
C LYS A 60 21.16 5.05 -5.38
N ARG A 61 19.95 4.58 -5.60
CA ARG A 61 18.92 4.30 -4.59
C ARG A 61 17.98 3.21 -5.08
N ASN A 62 17.07 2.75 -4.22
CA ASN A 62 16.02 1.86 -4.67
C ASN A 62 15.06 2.59 -5.64
N TRP A 63 14.44 1.81 -6.53
CA TRP A 63 13.33 2.29 -7.33
C TRP A 63 12.20 2.76 -6.42
N GLU A 64 11.69 3.95 -6.68
CA GLU A 64 10.57 4.53 -5.95
C GLU A 64 9.34 4.67 -6.87
N ALA A 65 8.15 4.74 -6.29
CA ALA A 65 6.92 4.90 -7.06
C ALA A 65 6.91 6.13 -7.97
N ARG A 66 7.68 7.17 -7.65
CA ARG A 66 7.83 8.39 -8.47
C ARG A 66 8.66 8.21 -9.73
N ASP A 67 9.40 7.14 -9.86
CA ASP A 67 10.29 6.89 -11.01
C ASP A 67 9.51 6.35 -12.22
N PHE A 68 8.26 5.98 -12.02
CA PHE A 68 7.41 5.41 -13.07
C PHE A 68 6.21 6.33 -13.34
N ALA A 69 5.89 6.50 -14.62
CA ALA A 69 4.59 7.04 -15.00
C ALA A 69 3.51 5.95 -14.79
N PRO A 70 2.25 6.31 -14.49
CA PRO A 70 1.17 5.34 -14.34
C PRO A 70 1.04 4.38 -15.51
N GLU A 71 1.25 4.85 -16.74
CA GLU A 71 1.19 4.05 -17.96
C GLU A 71 2.24 2.95 -17.99
N ALA A 72 3.44 3.22 -17.47
CA ALA A 72 4.52 2.23 -17.42
C ALA A 72 4.18 1.08 -16.47
N GLU A 73 3.45 1.36 -15.41
CA GLU A 73 2.97 0.34 -14.48
C GLU A 73 1.86 -0.53 -15.06
N LEU A 74 1.12 -0.01 -16.03
CA LEU A 74 0.02 -0.71 -16.68
C LEU A 74 0.44 -1.46 -17.93
N ARG A 75 1.73 -1.40 -18.29
CA ARG A 75 2.25 -2.09 -19.46
C ARG A 75 1.96 -3.60 -19.37
N ASP A 76 1.44 -4.14 -20.46
CA ASP A 76 1.12 -5.55 -20.63
C ASP A 76 0.08 -6.13 -19.65
N MET A 77 -0.61 -5.28 -18.90
CA MET A 77 -1.68 -5.72 -18.02
C MET A 77 -2.93 -6.11 -18.80
N LYS A 78 -3.26 -7.38 -18.72
CA LYS A 78 -4.55 -7.93 -19.17
C LYS A 78 -5.38 -8.36 -17.96
N GLY A 79 -6.01 -7.40 -17.31
CA GLY A 79 -6.83 -7.64 -16.12
C GLY A 79 -6.04 -7.68 -14.81
N THR A 80 -6.74 -7.67 -13.70
CA THR A 80 -6.23 -7.48 -12.33
C THR A 80 -5.26 -8.57 -11.88
N TRP A 81 -5.44 -9.80 -12.38
CA TRP A 81 -4.62 -10.96 -11.99
C TRP A 81 -3.32 -11.05 -12.77
N ALA A 82 -3.32 -10.63 -14.03
CA ALA A 82 -2.10 -10.54 -14.83
C ALA A 82 -1.08 -9.58 -14.19
N ALA A 83 -1.55 -8.58 -13.45
CA ALA A 83 -0.70 -7.69 -12.69
C ALA A 83 0.18 -8.41 -11.67
N PHE A 84 -0.33 -9.40 -10.95
CA PHE A 84 0.46 -10.16 -9.99
C PHE A 84 1.57 -10.97 -10.65
N ASP A 85 1.32 -11.52 -11.81
CA ASP A 85 2.32 -12.30 -12.53
C ASP A 85 3.38 -11.40 -13.18
N GLU A 86 2.96 -10.23 -13.66
CA GLU A 86 3.89 -9.24 -14.20
C GLU A 86 4.79 -8.64 -13.11
N TYR A 87 4.26 -8.39 -11.92
CA TYR A 87 5.06 -7.94 -10.79
C TYR A 87 6.13 -8.92 -10.35
N LYS A 88 5.89 -10.21 -10.48
CA LYS A 88 6.94 -11.21 -10.19
C LYS A 88 8.14 -11.05 -11.11
N LYS A 89 7.91 -10.56 -12.33
CA LYS A 89 8.96 -10.32 -13.33
C LYS A 89 9.60 -8.95 -13.18
N HIS A 90 8.83 -7.97 -12.70
CA HIS A 90 9.20 -6.56 -12.58
C HIS A 90 8.94 -6.01 -11.17
N PRO A 91 9.65 -6.53 -10.15
CA PRO A 91 9.42 -6.12 -8.76
C PRO A 91 9.74 -4.63 -8.52
N GLU A 92 10.56 -4.00 -9.37
CA GLU A 92 10.84 -2.57 -9.35
C GLU A 92 9.58 -1.72 -9.51
N LEU A 93 8.56 -2.20 -10.24
CA LEU A 93 7.31 -1.47 -10.48
C LEU A 93 6.45 -1.28 -9.24
N TYR A 94 6.68 -2.05 -8.18
CA TYR A 94 6.03 -1.79 -6.90
C TYR A 94 6.50 -0.46 -6.30
N GLY A 95 7.77 -0.15 -6.47
CA GLY A 95 8.42 0.96 -5.78
C GLY A 95 8.70 0.65 -4.30
N TYR A 96 9.79 1.22 -3.82
CA TYR A 96 10.26 1.06 -2.44
C TYR A 96 9.15 1.29 -1.41
N GLY A 97 9.02 0.36 -0.49
CA GLY A 97 8.17 0.47 0.69
C GLY A 97 6.75 -0.03 0.53
N TYR A 98 6.31 -0.40 -0.69
CA TYR A 98 4.94 -0.88 -0.89
C TYR A 98 4.68 -2.18 -0.12
N ILE A 99 3.52 -2.22 0.54
CA ILE A 99 2.99 -3.44 1.15
C ILE A 99 1.46 -3.43 1.12
N ASN A 100 0.89 -4.31 0.33
CA ASN A 100 -0.54 -4.56 0.29
C ASN A 100 -0.80 -5.88 -0.44
N ALA A 101 -1.98 -6.46 -0.26
CA ALA A 101 -2.44 -7.62 -1.02
C ALA A 101 -3.13 -7.24 -2.35
N ILE A 102 -3.19 -5.94 -2.66
CA ILE A 102 -3.63 -5.41 -3.96
C ILE A 102 -2.39 -4.99 -4.75
N PRO A 103 -2.32 -5.25 -6.06
CA PRO A 103 -1.24 -4.71 -6.89
C PRO A 103 -1.21 -3.18 -6.88
N ALA A 104 -0.03 -2.58 -6.88
CA ALA A 104 0.12 -1.12 -6.91
C ALA A 104 -0.48 -0.48 -8.18
N GLN A 105 -0.67 -1.27 -9.26
CA GLN A 105 -1.37 -0.82 -10.48
C GLN A 105 -2.80 -0.38 -10.22
N HIS A 106 -3.47 -0.86 -9.19
CA HIS A 106 -4.80 -0.34 -8.85
C HIS A 106 -4.73 1.15 -8.48
N CYS A 107 -3.63 1.58 -7.84
CA CYS A 107 -3.39 2.99 -7.60
C CYS A 107 -3.11 3.74 -8.91
N ALA A 108 -2.34 3.13 -9.83
CA ALA A 108 -2.10 3.71 -11.15
C ALA A 108 -3.39 3.87 -11.96
N LEU A 109 -4.30 2.90 -11.91
CA LEU A 109 -5.60 3.01 -12.57
C LEU A 109 -6.44 4.16 -12.02
N ILE A 110 -6.44 4.38 -10.70
CA ILE A 110 -7.08 5.55 -10.09
C ILE A 110 -6.42 6.84 -10.58
N GLU A 111 -5.08 6.89 -10.57
CA GLU A 111 -4.31 8.05 -11.03
C GLU A 111 -4.61 8.41 -12.49
N MET A 112 -5.01 7.43 -13.30
CA MET A 112 -5.45 7.58 -14.67
C MET A 112 -6.97 7.76 -14.83
N TYR A 113 -7.71 7.97 -13.74
CA TYR A 113 -9.18 8.08 -13.73
C TYR A 113 -9.93 6.84 -14.24
N ARG A 114 -9.33 5.67 -14.10
CA ARG A 114 -9.93 4.39 -14.50
C ARG A 114 -10.47 3.60 -13.32
N ALA A 115 -10.68 4.26 -12.19
CA ALA A 115 -11.26 3.64 -11.01
C ALA A 115 -12.76 3.36 -11.18
N TYR A 116 -13.26 2.41 -10.41
CA TYR A 116 -14.67 2.00 -10.41
C TYR A 116 -15.19 1.52 -11.76
N ASN A 117 -14.32 1.34 -12.72
CA ASN A 117 -14.67 0.77 -14.00
C ASN A 117 -14.86 -0.74 -13.86
N ASN A 118 -15.95 -1.25 -14.42
CA ASN A 118 -16.24 -2.68 -14.38
C ASN A 118 -15.18 -3.53 -15.09
N SER A 119 -14.53 -3.00 -16.12
CA SER A 119 -13.48 -3.73 -16.86
C SER A 119 -12.15 -3.81 -16.11
N ASP A 120 -11.84 -2.82 -15.27
CA ASP A 120 -10.56 -2.72 -14.60
C ASP A 120 -10.57 -3.28 -13.16
N TRP A 121 -11.74 -3.56 -12.62
CA TRP A 121 -11.93 -4.21 -11.31
C TRP A 121 -11.29 -3.47 -10.12
N VAL A 122 -11.14 -2.16 -10.24
CA VAL A 122 -10.58 -1.31 -9.19
C VAL A 122 -11.68 -0.74 -8.32
N TRP A 123 -11.45 -0.70 -7.02
CA TRP A 123 -12.34 0.00 -6.10
C TRP A 123 -11.56 0.98 -5.23
N ALA A 124 -11.10 0.59 -4.04
CA ALA A 124 -10.56 1.47 -3.03
C ALA A 124 -9.14 1.02 -2.57
N PRO A 125 -8.10 1.14 -3.44
CA PRO A 125 -6.76 0.67 -3.09
C PRO A 125 -6.14 1.44 -1.93
N TYR A 126 -6.37 2.74 -1.81
CA TYR A 126 -5.86 3.56 -0.72
C TYR A 126 -6.57 3.26 0.60
N TYR A 127 -7.84 2.89 0.57
CA TYR A 127 -8.53 2.37 1.76
C TYR A 127 -7.83 1.13 2.33
N SER A 128 -7.42 0.21 1.46
CA SER A 128 -6.67 -0.98 1.89
C SER A 128 -5.31 -0.63 2.47
N VAL A 129 -4.58 0.33 1.86
CA VAL A 129 -3.32 0.87 2.40
C VAL A 129 -3.53 1.48 3.78
N HIS A 130 -4.54 2.34 3.93
CA HIS A 130 -4.91 2.95 5.20
C HIS A 130 -5.12 1.90 6.30
N LYS A 131 -5.84 0.80 6.02
CA LYS A 131 -6.06 -0.24 7.03
C LYS A 131 -4.79 -0.97 7.43
N GLN A 132 -3.85 -1.17 6.50
CA GLN A 132 -2.52 -1.71 6.82
C GLN A 132 -1.74 -0.78 7.74
N LEU A 133 -1.72 0.52 7.45
CA LEU A 133 -1.06 1.53 8.29
C LEU A 133 -1.68 1.58 9.68
N ALA A 134 -3.00 1.63 9.78
CA ALA A 134 -3.72 1.63 11.06
C ALA A 134 -3.36 0.40 11.91
N GLY A 135 -3.35 -0.79 11.31
CA GLY A 135 -2.99 -2.01 12.02
C GLY A 135 -1.54 -2.04 12.53
N LEU A 136 -0.61 -1.50 11.74
CA LEU A 136 0.81 -1.39 12.16
C LEU A 136 0.99 -0.39 13.32
N ILE A 137 0.27 0.74 13.28
CA ILE A 137 0.28 1.73 14.36
C ILE A 137 -0.35 1.15 15.64
N ASP A 138 -1.45 0.42 15.53
CA ASP A 138 -2.05 -0.24 16.68
C ASP A 138 -1.09 -1.25 17.32
N ILE A 139 -0.37 -2.04 16.53
CA ILE A 139 0.68 -2.94 17.05
C ILE A 139 1.74 -2.14 17.80
N ALA A 140 2.26 -1.06 17.20
CA ALA A 140 3.28 -0.23 17.82
C ALA A 140 2.79 0.46 19.11
N THR A 141 1.49 0.67 19.25
CA THR A 141 0.87 1.33 20.40
C THR A 141 0.57 0.37 21.54
N TYR A 142 0.09 -0.84 21.22
CA TYR A 142 -0.49 -1.75 22.23
C TYR A 142 0.39 -2.96 22.55
N PHE A 143 1.41 -3.23 21.75
CA PHE A 143 2.30 -4.37 21.99
C PHE A 143 3.48 -3.97 22.88
N ASP A 144 4.01 -4.90 23.67
CA ASP A 144 5.06 -4.62 24.66
C ASP A 144 6.47 -5.06 24.23
N ASP A 145 6.61 -5.63 23.03
CA ASP A 145 7.91 -5.99 22.47
C ASP A 145 8.45 -4.84 21.60
N LYS A 146 9.44 -4.14 22.14
CA LYS A 146 10.00 -2.95 21.49
C LYS A 146 10.58 -3.23 20.10
N GLU A 147 11.24 -4.37 19.88
CA GLU A 147 11.80 -4.70 18.57
C GLU A 147 10.70 -4.83 17.53
N ILE A 148 9.62 -5.49 17.86
CA ILE A 148 8.47 -5.69 16.96
C ILE A 148 7.72 -4.37 16.75
N CYS A 149 7.56 -3.54 17.78
CA CYS A 149 6.96 -2.21 17.66
C CYS A 149 7.79 -1.32 16.72
N ASP A 150 9.10 -1.25 16.92
CA ASP A 150 10.00 -0.47 16.05
C ASP A 150 9.94 -0.96 14.59
N LYS A 151 9.87 -2.28 14.40
CA LYS A 151 9.73 -2.89 13.07
C LYS A 151 8.38 -2.57 12.42
N ALA A 152 7.29 -2.58 13.18
CA ALA A 152 5.97 -2.17 12.69
C ALA A 152 5.96 -0.70 12.25
N LEU A 153 6.56 0.20 13.04
CA LEU A 153 6.73 1.60 12.68
C LEU A 153 7.62 1.78 11.45
N LEU A 154 8.67 1.00 11.31
CA LEU A 154 9.54 1.04 10.13
C LEU A 154 8.78 0.63 8.86
N ILE A 155 7.96 -0.43 8.94
CA ILE A 155 7.09 -0.85 7.83
C ILE A 155 6.11 0.27 7.47
N ALA A 156 5.45 0.86 8.47
CA ALA A 156 4.51 1.95 8.27
C ALA A 156 5.18 3.18 7.66
N LYS A 157 6.38 3.56 8.13
CA LYS A 157 7.18 4.66 7.58
C LYS A 157 7.53 4.45 6.10
N ASP A 158 8.04 3.26 5.75
CA ASP A 158 8.41 2.96 4.37
C ASP A 158 7.18 2.96 3.46
N MET A 159 6.04 2.46 3.94
CA MET A 159 4.76 2.52 3.21
C MET A 159 4.25 3.97 3.09
N GLY A 160 4.38 4.78 4.14
CA GLY A 160 4.04 6.20 4.12
C GLY A 160 4.89 6.96 3.09
N LEU A 161 6.18 6.65 2.98
CA LEU A 161 7.06 7.22 1.95
C LEU A 161 6.62 6.81 0.54
N TRP A 162 6.19 5.57 0.35
CA TRP A 162 5.62 5.11 -0.92
C TRP A 162 4.38 5.92 -1.30
N VAL A 163 3.45 6.13 -0.36
CA VAL A 163 2.24 6.96 -0.57
C VAL A 163 2.63 8.39 -0.91
N TRP A 164 3.56 8.97 -0.15
CA TRP A 164 4.07 10.33 -0.40
C TRP A 164 4.64 10.46 -1.82
N ASN A 165 5.48 9.53 -2.25
CA ASN A 165 6.08 9.55 -3.59
C ASN A 165 5.02 9.51 -4.68
N ARG A 166 3.98 8.72 -4.52
CA ARG A 166 2.87 8.67 -5.48
C ARG A 166 2.07 9.95 -5.49
N MET A 167 1.72 10.47 -4.32
CA MET A 167 0.84 11.63 -4.18
C MET A 167 1.51 12.94 -4.60
N HIS A 168 2.83 13.07 -4.38
CA HIS A 168 3.56 14.31 -4.62
C HIS A 168 4.20 14.41 -5.99
N TYR A 169 4.72 13.32 -6.52
CA TYR A 169 5.63 13.37 -7.64
C TYR A 169 5.09 12.78 -8.93
N ARG A 170 3.94 12.11 -8.89
CA ARG A 170 3.43 11.49 -10.10
C ARG A 170 2.59 12.43 -10.94
N THR A 171 2.78 12.30 -12.24
CA THR A 171 1.99 13.01 -13.25
C THR A 171 0.69 12.27 -13.53
N TYR A 172 -0.40 12.98 -13.68
CA TYR A 172 -1.69 12.40 -14.05
C TYR A 172 -1.94 12.43 -15.55
N VAL A 173 -2.60 11.37 -16.00
CA VAL A 173 -3.14 11.26 -17.33
C VAL A 173 -4.67 11.21 -17.21
N LYS A 174 -5.37 12.00 -18.00
CA LYS A 174 -6.83 11.96 -18.08
C LYS A 174 -7.31 10.68 -18.77
N GLN A 175 -8.61 10.38 -18.67
CA GLN A 175 -9.22 9.23 -19.35
C GLN A 175 -9.03 9.21 -20.86
N ASP A 176 -8.92 10.38 -21.48
CA ASP A 176 -8.66 10.53 -22.92
C ASP A 176 -7.17 10.35 -23.30
N GLY A 177 -6.31 10.01 -22.34
CA GLY A 177 -4.87 9.83 -22.55
C GLY A 177 -4.08 11.14 -22.59
N THR A 178 -4.72 12.30 -22.44
CA THR A 178 -4.01 13.58 -22.39
C THR A 178 -3.50 13.87 -20.99
N GLN A 179 -2.36 14.56 -20.92
CA GLN A 179 -1.79 15.00 -19.66
C GLN A 179 -2.56 16.19 -19.08
N ASP A 180 -2.95 16.13 -17.81
CA ASP A 180 -3.50 17.28 -17.12
C ASP A 180 -2.36 18.15 -16.57
N GLU A 181 -2.06 19.27 -17.24
CA GLU A 181 -0.98 20.17 -16.85
C GLU A 181 -1.12 20.73 -15.44
N ARG A 182 -2.35 20.89 -14.94
CA ARG A 182 -2.60 21.33 -13.56
C ARG A 182 -2.08 20.31 -12.53
N ARG A 183 -1.96 19.06 -12.96
CA ARG A 183 -1.59 17.90 -12.14
C ARG A 183 -0.21 17.38 -12.43
N ALA A 184 0.45 17.91 -13.46
CA ALA A 184 1.83 17.60 -13.78
C ALA A 184 2.80 18.09 -12.68
N LYS A 185 2.35 19.02 -11.82
CA LYS A 185 3.15 19.55 -10.71
C LYS A 185 2.99 18.69 -9.47
N PRO A 186 4.07 18.45 -8.71
CA PRO A 186 3.99 17.79 -7.41
C PRO A 186 2.94 18.45 -6.51
N GLY A 187 2.15 17.62 -5.82
CA GLY A 187 1.12 18.08 -4.89
C GLY A 187 -0.17 18.63 -5.52
N ASN A 188 -0.25 18.75 -6.84
CA ASN A 188 -1.41 19.32 -7.52
C ASN A 188 -2.28 18.24 -8.19
N ARG A 189 -3.10 17.55 -7.40
CA ARG A 189 -3.85 16.35 -7.82
C ARG A 189 -5.34 16.43 -7.46
N TYR A 190 -5.97 17.55 -7.79
CA TYR A 190 -7.32 17.90 -7.31
C TYR A 190 -8.41 16.87 -7.61
N GLU A 191 -8.58 16.45 -8.86
CA GLU A 191 -9.72 15.60 -9.18
C GLU A 191 -9.61 14.21 -8.57
N MET A 192 -8.41 13.64 -8.46
CA MET A 192 -8.23 12.38 -7.79
C MET A 192 -8.53 12.50 -6.29
N TRP A 193 -8.11 13.61 -5.66
CA TRP A 193 -8.47 13.91 -4.29
C TRP A 193 -9.99 14.03 -4.14
N ASP A 194 -10.61 14.84 -4.97
CA ASP A 194 -12.04 15.14 -4.87
C ASP A 194 -12.91 13.90 -5.16
N MET A 195 -12.51 13.08 -6.12
CA MET A 195 -13.34 11.96 -6.58
C MET A 195 -13.10 10.66 -5.80
N TYR A 196 -11.86 10.38 -5.39
CA TYR A 196 -11.51 9.05 -4.88
C TYR A 196 -10.77 9.06 -3.55
N ILE A 197 -9.79 9.93 -3.38
CA ILE A 197 -8.86 9.84 -2.27
C ILE A 197 -9.32 10.59 -1.04
N ALA A 198 -10.07 11.69 -1.19
CA ALA A 198 -10.53 12.50 -0.06
C ALA A 198 -11.29 11.66 0.99
N GLY A 199 -12.08 10.68 0.54
CA GLY A 199 -12.79 9.75 1.41
C GLY A 199 -11.92 8.62 1.99
N GLU A 200 -10.73 8.37 1.43
CA GLU A 200 -9.89 7.21 1.76
C GLU A 200 -8.65 7.58 2.57
N VAL A 201 -8.14 8.80 2.40
CA VAL A 201 -6.82 9.23 2.90
C VAL A 201 -6.86 9.76 4.33
N GLY A 202 -8.01 10.14 4.85
CA GLY A 202 -8.12 10.68 6.21
C GLY A 202 -7.51 9.82 7.32
N GLY A 203 -7.28 8.55 7.06
CA GLY A 203 -6.60 7.64 7.98
C GLY A 203 -5.12 7.38 7.67
N MET A 204 -4.56 8.05 6.66
CA MET A 204 -3.13 7.93 6.28
C MET A 204 -2.31 9.15 6.67
N SER A 205 -2.97 10.18 7.22
CA SER A 205 -2.36 11.42 7.69
C SER A 205 -1.84 11.31 9.12
#